data_86135e5cd68cb3375ca248e7ac28fa62
#
_entry.id   86135e5cd68cb3375ca248e7ac28fa62
#
_cell.length_a   1.000
_cell.length_b   1.000
_cell.length_c   1.000
_cell.angle_alpha   90.00
_cell.angle_beta   90.00
_cell.angle_gamma   90.00
#
_symmetry.space_group_name_H-M   'P 1'
#
loop_
_entity.id
_entity.type
_entity.pdbx_description
1 polymer ?
#
loop_
_entity_poly.entity_id
_entity_poly.type
_entity_poly.pdbx_seq_one_letter_code
_entity_poly.pdbx_strand_id
1 'polypeptide(L)'
;KRSRVSSLIIKILNQSFAPRNFELENMTRHLLAKIVEVDEDFEDCKEEDFRFSYNDTLYLIEIKGSKGGLKRQHVSKTYDHVQIKADAMEDEGNTCKLKGVLIFDSQIELKPEERDPFPESQITIARKNDIAVLSTETLLRCYEAYIEKRLTSASFKETLRQTSGLVSLDLFGLDV
;
A
#
# COMPACT_ATOMS: atom_id res chain seq x y z
N LYS A 1 12.33 -4.00 -25.43
CA LYS A 1 11.24 -5.01 -25.34
C LYS A 1 10.53 -4.76 -24.02
N ARG A 2 9.38 -4.10 -24.05
CA ARG A 2 8.49 -4.01 -22.88
C ARG A 2 8.13 -5.43 -22.47
N SER A 3 8.31 -5.77 -21.19
CA SER A 3 8.04 -7.13 -20.72
C SER A 3 6.56 -7.46 -20.90
N ARG A 4 6.22 -8.75 -21.02
CA ARG A 4 4.83 -9.22 -21.05
C ARG A 4 4.05 -8.79 -19.79
N VAL A 5 4.77 -8.59 -18.69
CA VAL A 5 4.25 -8.10 -17.42
C VAL A 5 3.77 -6.65 -17.56
N SER A 6 4.58 -5.76 -18.16
CA SER A 6 4.18 -4.36 -18.43
C SER A 6 2.91 -4.28 -19.28
N SER A 7 2.72 -5.19 -20.26
CA SER A 7 1.52 -5.17 -21.10
C SER A 7 0.26 -5.66 -20.35
N LEU A 8 0.40 -6.59 -19.44
CA LEU A 8 -0.70 -7.08 -18.59
C LEU A 8 -1.12 -6.01 -17.57
N ILE A 9 -0.14 -5.36 -16.99
CA ILE A 9 -0.30 -4.29 -16.02
C ILE A 9 -0.95 -3.06 -16.64
N ILE A 10 -0.49 -2.63 -17.82
CA ILE A 10 -1.10 -1.55 -18.59
C ILE A 10 -2.53 -1.93 -19.02
N LYS A 11 -2.81 -3.19 -19.33
CA LYS A 11 -4.18 -3.67 -19.58
C LYS A 11 -5.06 -3.55 -18.34
N ILE A 12 -4.54 -3.87 -17.16
CA ILE A 12 -5.26 -3.75 -15.89
C ILE A 12 -5.54 -2.28 -15.55
N LEU A 13 -4.56 -1.38 -15.75
CA LEU A 13 -4.72 0.06 -15.55
C LEU A 13 -5.60 0.75 -16.61
N ASN A 14 -5.60 0.23 -17.86
CA ASN A 14 -6.34 0.80 -18.99
C ASN A 14 -7.71 0.14 -19.20
N GLN A 15 -8.07 -0.93 -18.49
CA GLN A 15 -9.43 -1.41 -18.50
C GLN A 15 -10.31 -0.39 -17.80
N SER A 16 -10.95 0.44 -18.61
CA SER A 16 -11.87 1.54 -18.31
C SER A 16 -13.19 1.06 -17.67
N PHE A 17 -13.09 0.15 -16.71
CA PHE A 17 -14.16 -0.20 -15.80
C PHE A 17 -13.56 -0.11 -14.41
N ALA A 18 -14.01 0.88 -13.63
CA ALA A 18 -13.66 0.95 -12.22
C ALA A 18 -13.79 -0.45 -11.62
N PRO A 19 -12.68 -1.12 -11.26
CA PRO A 19 -12.79 -2.41 -10.60
C PRO A 19 -13.67 -2.19 -9.39
N ARG A 20 -14.60 -3.08 -9.14
CA ARG A 20 -15.35 -3.04 -7.88
C ARG A 20 -14.29 -3.05 -6.78
N ASN A 21 -14.50 -2.31 -5.69
CA ASN A 21 -13.52 -2.20 -4.60
C ASN A 21 -12.88 -3.55 -4.24
N PHE A 22 -13.64 -4.62 -4.29
CA PHE A 22 -13.19 -6.00 -4.07
C PHE A 22 -12.13 -6.49 -5.09
N GLU A 23 -12.24 -6.14 -6.37
CA GLU A 23 -11.26 -6.56 -7.40
C GLU A 23 -9.94 -5.80 -7.24
N LEU A 24 -10.01 -4.49 -6.92
CA LEU A 24 -8.85 -3.67 -6.62
C LEU A 24 -8.11 -4.20 -5.39
N GLU A 25 -8.85 -4.49 -4.33
CA GLU A 25 -8.33 -5.01 -3.08
C GLU A 25 -7.62 -6.35 -3.27
N ASN A 26 -8.26 -7.31 -3.94
CA ASN A 26 -7.67 -8.62 -4.21
C ASN A 26 -6.42 -8.53 -5.09
N MET A 27 -6.45 -7.71 -6.14
CA MET A 27 -5.29 -7.51 -7.01
C MET A 27 -4.13 -6.87 -6.24
N THR A 28 -4.40 -5.82 -5.47
CA THR A 28 -3.40 -5.12 -4.67
C THR A 28 -2.79 -6.04 -3.61
N ARG A 29 -3.63 -6.84 -2.94
CA ARG A 29 -3.19 -7.86 -1.98
C ARG A 29 -2.26 -8.88 -2.64
N HIS A 30 -2.62 -9.40 -3.81
CA HIS A 30 -1.79 -10.35 -4.56
C HIS A 30 -0.41 -9.77 -4.92
N LEU A 31 -0.37 -8.55 -5.47
CA LEU A 31 0.90 -7.88 -5.79
C LEU A 31 1.77 -7.69 -4.55
N LEU A 32 1.16 -7.22 -3.46
CA LEU A 32 1.86 -7.00 -2.20
C LEU A 32 2.41 -8.30 -1.62
N ALA A 33 1.60 -9.36 -1.56
CA ALA A 33 2.02 -10.67 -1.07
C ALA A 33 3.26 -11.20 -1.82
N LYS A 34 3.31 -11.01 -3.14
CA LYS A 34 4.48 -11.38 -3.95
C LYS A 34 5.72 -10.56 -3.62
N ILE A 35 5.60 -9.23 -3.46
CA ILE A 35 6.75 -8.37 -3.12
C ILE A 35 7.26 -8.69 -1.72
N VAL A 36 6.37 -8.88 -0.73
CA VAL A 36 6.76 -9.14 0.66
C VAL A 36 7.07 -10.61 0.93
N GLU A 37 6.89 -11.49 -0.07
CA GLU A 37 7.22 -12.93 0.01
C GLU A 37 6.48 -13.63 1.17
N VAL A 38 5.17 -13.40 1.26
CA VAL A 38 4.28 -14.13 2.18
C VAL A 38 3.27 -14.96 1.40
N ASP A 39 2.80 -16.06 2.01
CA ASP A 39 1.77 -16.89 1.41
C ASP A 39 0.44 -16.14 1.32
N GLU A 40 -0.31 -16.39 0.23
CA GLU A 40 -1.59 -15.74 -0.04
C GLU A 40 -2.74 -16.30 0.84
N ASP A 41 -2.53 -17.46 1.47
CA ASP A 41 -3.50 -18.13 2.36
C ASP A 41 -3.68 -17.40 3.71
N PHE A 42 -3.51 -16.09 3.68
CA PHE A 42 -3.73 -15.24 4.82
C PHE A 42 -5.21 -15.25 5.21
N GLU A 43 -5.52 -15.71 6.42
CA GLU A 43 -6.88 -15.62 6.97
C GLU A 43 -7.32 -14.16 7.03
N ASP A 44 -8.44 -13.86 6.34
CA ASP A 44 -9.08 -12.56 6.34
C ASP A 44 -9.53 -12.20 7.77
N CYS A 45 -8.68 -11.48 8.46
CA CYS A 45 -9.02 -10.93 9.77
C CYS A 45 -9.76 -9.62 9.55
N LYS A 46 -11.03 -9.61 9.36
CA LYS A 46 -12.02 -8.51 9.18
C LYS A 46 -11.64 -7.06 9.64
N GLU A 47 -10.45 -6.86 10.18
CA GLU A 47 -9.96 -5.61 10.75
C GLU A 47 -9.08 -4.82 9.77
N GLU A 48 -8.20 -5.50 9.02
CA GLU A 48 -7.34 -4.93 7.97
C GLU A 48 -7.41 -5.75 6.68
N ASP A 49 -7.11 -5.11 5.55
CA ASP A 49 -7.16 -5.77 4.24
C ASP A 49 -5.99 -6.74 4.02
N PHE A 50 -4.85 -6.48 4.65
CA PHE A 50 -3.66 -7.34 4.61
C PHE A 50 -2.69 -7.02 5.75
N ARG A 51 -1.91 -8.01 6.22
CA ARG A 51 -0.84 -7.81 7.20
C ARG A 51 0.34 -8.73 6.95
N PHE A 52 1.52 -8.31 7.38
CA PHE A 52 2.73 -9.13 7.39
C PHE A 52 3.69 -8.64 8.49
N SER A 53 4.64 -9.49 8.88
CA SER A 53 5.66 -9.15 9.87
C SER A 53 7.05 -9.09 9.22
N TYR A 54 7.86 -8.12 9.66
CA TYR A 54 9.26 -8.01 9.25
C TYR A 54 10.05 -7.22 10.31
N ASN A 55 11.21 -7.75 10.75
CA ASN A 55 12.10 -7.11 11.75
C ASN A 55 11.35 -6.55 12.97
N ASP A 56 10.67 -7.41 13.72
CA ASP A 56 9.89 -7.06 14.93
C ASP A 56 8.82 -5.98 14.70
N THR A 57 8.41 -5.77 13.46
CA THR A 57 7.34 -4.84 13.09
C THR A 57 6.21 -5.60 12.40
N LEU A 58 5.00 -5.44 12.89
CA LEU A 58 3.76 -5.90 12.24
C LEU A 58 3.21 -4.75 11.40
N TYR A 59 3.06 -4.98 10.10
CA TYR A 59 2.51 -4.03 9.14
C TYR A 59 1.01 -4.31 8.97
N LEU A 60 0.20 -3.29 9.18
CA LEU A 60 -1.24 -3.32 8.99
C LEU A 60 -1.57 -2.50 7.74
N ILE A 61 -2.14 -3.16 6.74
CA ILE A 61 -2.35 -2.58 5.42
C ILE A 61 -3.84 -2.34 5.20
N GLU A 62 -4.22 -1.11 4.90
CA GLU A 62 -5.54 -0.74 4.39
C GLU A 62 -5.43 -0.46 2.90
N ILE A 63 -6.33 -1.03 2.10
CA ILE A 63 -6.38 -0.85 0.65
C ILE A 63 -7.67 -0.13 0.30
N LYS A 64 -7.59 1.01 -0.39
CA LYS A 64 -8.78 1.82 -0.67
C LYS A 64 -8.75 2.43 -2.06
N GLY A 65 -9.83 2.24 -2.81
CA GLY A 65 -10.10 2.98 -4.04
C GLY A 65 -11.17 4.06 -3.82
N SER A 66 -11.04 5.18 -4.50
CA SER A 66 -12.02 6.26 -4.45
C SER A 66 -12.17 6.99 -5.79
N LYS A 67 -13.41 7.36 -6.14
CA LYS A 67 -13.69 8.27 -7.27
C LYS A 67 -13.12 9.68 -7.06
N GLY A 68 -12.92 10.08 -5.81
CA GLY A 68 -12.28 11.34 -5.42
C GLY A 68 -10.84 11.15 -5.00
N GLY A 69 -10.21 12.24 -4.56
CA GLY A 69 -8.86 12.23 -4.01
C GLY A 69 -8.77 11.65 -2.60
N LEU A 70 -7.55 11.54 -2.10
CA LEU A 70 -7.26 11.14 -0.72
C LEU A 70 -7.86 12.16 0.27
N LYS A 71 -8.63 11.67 1.24
CA LYS A 71 -9.29 12.48 2.28
C LYS A 71 -8.79 12.07 3.66
N ARG A 72 -8.95 12.99 4.63
CA ARG A 72 -8.59 12.76 6.04
C ARG A 72 -9.15 11.45 6.60
N GLN A 73 -10.42 11.15 6.31
CA GLN A 73 -11.08 9.94 6.79
C GLN A 73 -10.37 8.64 6.41
N HIS A 74 -9.70 8.60 5.24
CA HIS A 74 -8.96 7.41 4.80
C HIS A 74 -7.71 7.21 5.68
N VAL A 75 -6.96 8.28 5.94
CA VAL A 75 -5.78 8.23 6.81
C VAL A 75 -6.19 7.92 8.26
N SER A 76 -7.26 8.59 8.77
CA SER A 76 -7.73 8.36 10.13
C SER A 76 -8.19 6.92 10.35
N LYS A 77 -8.90 6.31 9.38
CA LYS A 77 -9.31 4.91 9.48
C LYS A 77 -8.12 3.97 9.62
N THR A 78 -7.08 4.18 8.83
CA THR A 78 -5.84 3.38 8.94
C THR A 78 -5.19 3.56 10.31
N TYR A 79 -5.15 4.79 10.82
CA TYR A 79 -4.63 5.07 12.17
C TYR A 79 -5.46 4.39 13.26
N ASP A 80 -6.80 4.46 13.18
CA ASP A 80 -7.70 3.83 14.15
C ASP A 80 -7.47 2.31 14.22
N HIS A 81 -7.29 1.64 13.07
CA HIS A 81 -6.94 0.21 13.02
C HIS A 81 -5.62 -0.09 13.72
N VAL A 82 -4.60 0.77 13.52
CA VAL A 82 -3.31 0.63 14.22
C VAL A 82 -3.48 0.77 15.74
N GLN A 83 -4.28 1.75 16.19
CA GLN A 83 -4.52 1.96 17.63
C GLN A 83 -5.29 0.79 18.26
N ILE A 84 -6.36 0.33 17.63
CA ILE A 84 -7.12 -0.83 18.12
C ILE A 84 -6.21 -2.06 18.26
N LYS A 85 -5.32 -2.27 17.28
CA LYS A 85 -4.37 -3.38 17.35
C LYS A 85 -3.30 -3.19 18.42
N ALA A 86 -2.84 -1.95 18.62
CA ALA A 86 -1.89 -1.61 19.68
C ALA A 86 -2.47 -1.92 21.06
N ASP A 87 -3.70 -1.49 21.33
CA ASP A 87 -4.40 -1.74 22.59
C ASP A 87 -4.56 -3.25 22.85
N ALA A 88 -4.99 -4.01 21.84
CA ALA A 88 -5.14 -5.46 21.97
C ALA A 88 -3.81 -6.17 22.21
N MET A 89 -2.72 -5.72 21.60
CA MET A 89 -1.38 -6.29 21.81
C MET A 89 -0.81 -5.94 23.18
N GLU A 90 -1.08 -4.76 23.71
CA GLU A 90 -0.70 -4.36 25.07
C GLU A 90 -1.38 -5.25 26.10
N ASP A 91 -2.68 -5.52 25.93
CA ASP A 91 -3.44 -6.43 26.79
C ASP A 91 -2.87 -7.87 26.80
N GLU A 92 -2.30 -8.30 25.67
CA GLU A 92 -1.63 -9.62 25.51
C GLU A 92 -0.16 -9.60 25.97
N GLY A 93 0.38 -8.46 26.39
CA GLY A 93 1.80 -8.30 26.76
C GLY A 93 2.76 -8.41 25.57
N ASN A 94 2.27 -8.20 24.36
CA ASN A 94 3.06 -8.23 23.12
C ASN A 94 3.70 -6.86 22.84
N THR A 95 5.02 -6.81 22.64
CA THR A 95 5.80 -5.59 22.44
C THR A 95 6.22 -5.35 20.97
N CYS A 96 5.66 -6.09 20.03
CA CYS A 96 5.94 -5.90 18.61
C CYS A 96 5.56 -4.47 18.17
N LYS A 97 6.39 -3.86 17.32
CA LYS A 97 6.09 -2.55 16.74
C LYS A 97 4.98 -2.67 15.69
N LEU A 98 4.18 -1.63 15.57
CA LEU A 98 3.13 -1.55 14.55
C LEU A 98 3.50 -0.51 13.50
N LYS A 99 3.17 -0.79 12.24
CA LYS A 99 3.31 0.13 11.11
C LYS A 99 2.03 0.14 10.29
N GLY A 100 1.33 1.28 10.27
CA GLY A 100 0.19 1.48 9.38
C GLY A 100 0.64 1.80 7.96
N VAL A 101 0.00 1.17 6.97
CA VAL A 101 0.24 1.45 5.55
C VAL A 101 -1.10 1.60 4.85
N LEU A 102 -1.28 2.72 4.16
CA LEU A 102 -2.45 2.98 3.31
C LEU A 102 -2.04 2.89 1.84
N ILE A 103 -2.59 1.92 1.13
CA ILE A 103 -2.47 1.82 -0.32
C ILE A 103 -3.74 2.42 -0.92
N PHE A 104 -3.60 3.54 -1.64
CA PHE A 104 -4.74 4.32 -2.08
C PHE A 104 -4.77 4.51 -3.60
N ASP A 105 -5.88 4.09 -4.21
CA ASP A 105 -6.16 4.35 -5.62
C ASP A 105 -7.08 5.57 -5.74
N SER A 106 -6.47 6.70 -6.11
CA SER A 106 -7.14 8.00 -6.23
C SER A 106 -7.81 8.14 -7.58
N GLN A 107 -9.01 8.75 -7.60
CA GLN A 107 -9.67 9.16 -8.84
C GLN A 107 -9.77 8.01 -9.87
N ILE A 108 -10.26 6.85 -9.41
CA ILE A 108 -10.26 5.59 -10.17
C ILE A 108 -11.00 5.63 -11.52
N GLU A 109 -11.82 6.64 -11.77
CA GLU A 109 -12.51 6.87 -13.05
C GLU A 109 -11.66 7.66 -14.06
N LEU A 110 -10.53 8.23 -13.62
CA LEU A 110 -9.58 8.95 -14.47
C LEU A 110 -8.41 8.07 -14.87
N LYS A 111 -7.81 8.36 -16.00
CA LYS A 111 -6.55 7.74 -16.39
C LYS A 111 -5.43 8.16 -15.43
N PRO A 112 -4.40 7.32 -15.18
CA PRO A 112 -3.33 7.65 -14.25
C PRO A 112 -2.69 9.01 -14.48
N GLU A 113 -2.46 9.41 -15.75
CA GLU A 113 -1.87 10.68 -16.14
C GLU A 113 -2.77 11.92 -15.93
N GLU A 114 -4.06 11.69 -15.66
CA GLU A 114 -5.07 12.74 -15.42
C GLU A 114 -5.37 12.93 -13.93
N ARG A 115 -4.77 12.08 -13.07
CA ARG A 115 -5.04 12.08 -11.63
C ARG A 115 -4.23 13.15 -10.91
N ASP A 116 -4.89 13.82 -9.98
CA ASP A 116 -4.20 14.78 -9.11
C ASP A 116 -3.28 14.05 -8.11
N PRO A 117 -2.15 14.64 -7.73
CA PRO A 117 -1.33 14.14 -6.65
C PRO A 117 -2.08 14.13 -5.32
N PHE A 118 -1.64 13.33 -4.37
CA PHE A 118 -2.22 13.32 -3.03
C PHE A 118 -2.06 14.69 -2.36
N PRO A 119 -3.12 15.24 -1.74
CA PRO A 119 -3.05 16.53 -1.08
C PRO A 119 -2.01 16.54 0.06
N GLU A 120 -1.10 17.50 0.07
CA GLU A 120 -0.03 17.62 1.07
C GLU A 120 -0.57 17.68 2.51
N SER A 121 -1.76 18.27 2.70
CA SER A 121 -2.42 18.30 4.01
C SER A 121 -2.73 16.88 4.53
N GLN A 122 -3.08 15.93 3.66
CA GLN A 122 -3.36 14.54 4.05
C GLN A 122 -2.07 13.77 4.28
N ILE A 123 -1.04 14.01 3.49
CA ILE A 123 0.29 13.44 3.68
C ILE A 123 0.92 13.93 4.99
N THR A 124 0.72 15.18 5.35
CA THR A 124 1.15 15.72 6.65
C THR A 124 0.45 15.03 7.82
N ILE A 125 -0.86 14.73 7.70
CA ILE A 125 -1.59 13.97 8.72
C ILE A 125 -1.04 12.54 8.83
N ALA A 126 -0.81 11.88 7.70
CA ALA A 126 -0.23 10.53 7.66
C ALA A 126 1.15 10.50 8.33
N ARG A 127 2.01 11.49 8.02
CA ARG A 127 3.35 11.63 8.61
C ARG A 127 3.30 11.78 10.14
N LYS A 128 2.38 12.58 10.66
CA LYS A 128 2.20 12.79 12.12
C LYS A 128 1.72 11.53 12.84
N ASN A 129 1.02 10.65 12.16
CA ASN A 129 0.45 9.43 12.72
C ASN A 129 1.28 8.18 12.37
N ASP A 130 2.48 8.35 11.85
CA ASP A 130 3.38 7.28 11.40
C ASP A 130 2.73 6.30 10.39
N ILE A 131 1.90 6.82 9.51
CA ILE A 131 1.28 6.06 8.43
C ILE A 131 2.07 6.28 7.13
N ALA A 132 2.49 5.18 6.48
CA ALA A 132 3.02 5.20 5.12
C ALA A 132 1.85 5.22 4.12
N VAL A 133 1.90 6.11 3.13
CA VAL A 133 0.85 6.22 2.09
C VAL A 133 1.51 6.04 0.74
N LEU A 134 1.06 5.05 -0.02
CA LEU A 134 1.50 4.87 -1.40
C LEU A 134 0.32 4.68 -2.35
N SER A 135 0.50 5.10 -3.60
CA SER A 135 -0.51 4.87 -4.64
C SER A 135 -0.43 3.42 -5.14
N THR A 136 -1.53 2.91 -5.67
CA THR A 136 -1.56 1.63 -6.39
C THR A 136 -0.58 1.62 -7.56
N GLU A 137 -0.38 2.77 -8.22
CA GLU A 137 0.61 2.91 -9.28
C GLU A 137 2.04 2.75 -8.76
N THR A 138 2.39 3.38 -7.61
CA THR A 138 3.69 3.20 -6.97
C THR A 138 3.92 1.74 -6.61
N LEU A 139 2.93 1.06 -6.01
CA LEU A 139 3.02 -0.37 -5.69
C LEU A 139 3.29 -1.20 -6.95
N LEU A 140 2.60 -0.89 -8.03
CA LEU A 140 2.72 -1.60 -9.29
C LEU A 140 4.13 -1.45 -9.90
N ARG A 141 4.69 -0.24 -9.86
CA ARG A 141 6.09 0.01 -10.28
C ARG A 141 7.10 -0.72 -9.39
N CYS A 142 6.84 -0.79 -8.09
CA CYS A 142 7.65 -1.59 -7.18
C CYS A 142 7.57 -3.09 -7.54
N TYR A 143 6.38 -3.60 -7.89
CA TYR A 143 6.22 -4.98 -8.33
C TYR A 143 6.98 -5.27 -9.64
N GLU A 144 6.90 -4.37 -10.64
CA GLU A 144 7.70 -4.48 -11.88
C GLU A 144 9.20 -4.55 -11.56
N ALA A 145 9.68 -3.64 -10.71
CA ALA A 145 11.09 -3.60 -10.30
C ALA A 145 11.50 -4.86 -9.53
N TYR A 146 10.61 -5.42 -8.70
CA TYR A 146 10.83 -6.67 -7.99
C TYR A 146 10.98 -7.85 -8.97
N ILE A 147 10.08 -7.99 -9.95
CA ILE A 147 10.16 -9.04 -10.98
C ILE A 147 11.44 -8.90 -11.83
N GLU A 148 11.86 -7.67 -12.12
CA GLU A 148 13.08 -7.36 -12.85
C GLU A 148 14.35 -7.44 -11.97
N LYS A 149 14.23 -7.82 -10.69
CA LYS A 149 15.30 -7.92 -9.70
C LYS A 149 16.05 -6.59 -9.44
N ARG A 150 15.42 -5.46 -9.71
CA ARG A 150 15.88 -4.11 -9.37
C ARG A 150 15.49 -3.68 -7.96
N LEU A 151 14.46 -4.31 -7.39
CA LEU A 151 14.00 -4.12 -6.02
C LEU A 151 13.98 -5.48 -5.31
N THR A 152 14.40 -5.51 -4.06
CA THR A 152 14.31 -6.70 -3.21
C THR A 152 13.15 -6.58 -2.22
N SER A 153 12.60 -7.73 -1.78
CA SER A 153 11.59 -7.77 -0.71
C SER A 153 12.05 -7.05 0.57
N ALA A 154 13.31 -7.28 0.96
CA ALA A 154 13.89 -6.63 2.15
C ALA A 154 13.95 -5.11 2.00
N SER A 155 14.41 -4.60 0.85
CA SER A 155 14.47 -3.15 0.59
C SER A 155 13.07 -2.52 0.58
N PHE A 156 12.09 -3.19 -0.04
CA PHE A 156 10.71 -2.72 -0.05
C PHE A 156 10.14 -2.60 1.38
N LYS A 157 10.26 -3.65 2.19
CA LYS A 157 9.79 -3.67 3.58
C LYS A 157 10.49 -2.61 4.44
N GLU A 158 11.80 -2.46 4.27
CA GLU A 158 12.58 -1.47 5.02
C GLU A 158 12.20 -0.03 4.66
N THR A 159 11.97 0.26 3.39
CA THR A 159 11.49 1.59 2.95
C THR A 159 10.13 1.90 3.57
N LEU A 160 9.19 0.94 3.59
CA LEU A 160 7.90 1.13 4.26
C LEU A 160 8.08 1.37 5.77
N ARG A 161 9.02 0.66 6.41
CA ARG A 161 9.30 0.81 7.85
C ARG A 161 9.79 2.20 8.21
N GLN A 162 10.65 2.76 7.38
CA GLN A 162 11.31 4.05 7.63
C GLN A 162 10.48 5.26 7.18
N THR A 163 9.48 5.06 6.32
CA THR A 163 8.74 6.16 5.72
C THR A 163 7.43 6.43 6.46
N SER A 164 7.22 7.69 6.84
CA SER A 164 5.94 8.23 7.32
C SER A 164 5.46 9.31 6.36
N GLY A 165 4.22 9.23 5.90
CA GLY A 165 3.67 10.07 4.83
C GLY A 165 3.82 9.42 3.46
N LEU A 166 4.07 10.21 2.41
CA LEU A 166 4.12 9.73 1.04
C LEU A 166 5.31 8.80 0.79
N VAL A 167 5.02 7.63 0.24
CA VAL A 167 6.00 6.69 -0.28
C VAL A 167 6.06 6.85 -1.79
N SER A 168 7.13 7.43 -2.30
CA SER A 168 7.39 7.69 -3.72
C SER A 168 8.46 6.74 -4.28
N LEU A 169 8.57 6.64 -5.60
CA LEU A 169 9.47 5.70 -6.28
C LEU A 169 10.95 5.99 -6.00
N ASP A 170 11.32 7.25 -5.84
CA ASP A 170 12.69 7.66 -5.52
C ASP A 170 13.21 7.09 -4.18
N LEU A 171 12.31 6.84 -3.21
CA LEU A 171 12.67 6.19 -1.94
C LEU A 171 13.14 4.73 -2.13
N PHE A 172 12.79 4.12 -3.24
CA PHE A 172 13.23 2.78 -3.63
C PHE A 172 14.42 2.80 -4.59
N GLY A 173 14.94 4.00 -4.95
CA GLY A 173 15.96 4.16 -5.97
C GLY A 173 15.44 3.84 -7.39
N LEU A 174 14.15 3.99 -7.60
CA LEU A 174 13.49 3.77 -8.89
C LEU A 174 13.17 5.13 -9.53
N ASP A 175 13.60 5.31 -10.78
CA ASP A 175 13.28 6.51 -11.56
C ASP A 175 11.81 6.50 -12.00
N VAL A 176 11.23 7.69 -12.10
CA VAL A 176 9.84 7.92 -12.56
C VAL A 176 9.75 7.79 -14.08
#